data_0819db009bd9fdd04b87110a7c213ccc
#
_entry.id   0819db009bd9fdd04b87110a7c213ccc
#
_cell.length_a   1.000
_cell.length_b   1.000
_cell.length_c   1.000
_cell.angle_alpha   90.00
_cell.angle_beta   90.00
_cell.angle_gamma   90.00
#
_symmetry.space_group_name_H-M   'P 1'
#
loop_
_entity.id
_entity.type
_entity.pdbx_description
1 polymer ?
#
loop_
_entity_poly.entity_id
_entity_poly.type
_entity_poly.pdbx_seq_one_letter_code
_entity_poly.pdbx_strand_id
1 'polypeptide(L)'
;MIVRETRERPLSWRERVKTVPSWSLPFFALEWVWEWLAFLLSRWAFVVLLEYLGSLSILVAVFFYFHDSDNRVKQRHYQAWQVINTAQGKGGSGGRIEALQELNNDGVPLVGVDVSSAFLQGVHLGKARLLRSDFSAVDARNSDFKNADLQDSDLHTANFRESSFHKASLAGARLDDADLEGADLSDTDLSGSVLDNSDLRFAVLTNSKWRDIRSIKGANVYGVRTPPEGFLEWATQNGAIQMKADIDWAAARPKR
;
A
#
# COMPACT_ATOMS: atom_id res chain seq x y z
N MET A 1 -7.99 44.94 -19.94
CA MET A 1 -7.06 46.09 -20.02
C MET A 1 -7.10 46.77 -18.64
N ILE A 2 -6.10 46.47 -17.79
CA ILE A 2 -6.04 47.08 -16.45
C ILE A 2 -5.42 48.46 -16.65
N VAL A 3 -6.23 49.51 -16.50
CA VAL A 3 -5.77 50.88 -16.51
C VAL A 3 -5.01 51.10 -15.20
N ARG A 4 -3.70 51.15 -15.28
CA ARG A 4 -2.86 51.46 -14.14
C ARG A 4 -2.94 52.97 -13.91
N GLU A 5 -3.53 53.40 -12.79
CA GLU A 5 -3.44 54.80 -12.35
C GLU A 5 -1.96 55.14 -12.17
N THR A 6 -1.45 56.03 -13.02
CA THR A 6 -0.10 56.57 -12.86
C THR A 6 -0.10 57.42 -11.60
N ARG A 7 0.68 57.01 -10.60
CA ARG A 7 0.84 57.75 -9.36
C ARG A 7 1.34 59.16 -9.67
N GLU A 8 0.74 60.15 -9.04
CA GLU A 8 1.21 61.51 -9.13
C GLU A 8 2.62 61.63 -8.54
N ARG A 9 3.36 62.61 -9.06
CA ARG A 9 4.72 62.88 -8.60
C ARG A 9 4.69 63.29 -7.13
N PRO A 10 5.43 62.62 -6.22
CA PRO A 10 5.51 63.00 -4.83
C PRO A 10 6.06 64.39 -4.66
N LEU A 11 5.60 65.10 -3.62
CA LEU A 11 6.11 66.42 -3.27
C LEU A 11 7.61 66.39 -2.99
N SER A 12 8.31 67.50 -3.35
CA SER A 12 9.73 67.60 -3.00
C SER A 12 9.91 67.63 -1.48
N TRP A 13 11.04 67.13 -0.98
CA TRP A 13 11.33 67.12 0.46
C TRP A 13 11.20 68.51 1.10
N ARG A 14 11.63 69.57 0.39
CA ARG A 14 11.51 70.95 0.86
C ARG A 14 10.08 71.43 1.03
N GLU A 15 9.18 70.99 0.24
CA GLU A 15 7.75 71.33 0.33
C GLU A 15 7.08 70.53 1.46
N ARG A 16 7.43 69.27 1.62
CA ARG A 16 6.87 68.37 2.66
C ARG A 16 7.30 68.80 4.08
N VAL A 17 8.52 69.18 4.28
CA VAL A 17 9.03 69.67 5.58
C VAL A 17 8.30 70.91 6.09
N LYS A 18 7.71 71.74 5.20
CA LYS A 18 6.93 72.90 5.60
C LYS A 18 5.55 72.59 6.16
N THR A 19 5.05 71.40 5.90
CA THR A 19 3.69 70.98 6.28
C THR A 19 3.66 70.05 7.50
N VAL A 20 4.82 69.66 8.05
CA VAL A 20 4.93 68.60 9.07
C VAL A 20 5.69 69.12 10.32
N PRO A 21 5.24 68.79 11.54
CA PRO A 21 5.92 69.18 12.77
C PRO A 21 7.30 68.53 12.89
N SER A 22 8.28 69.28 13.45
CA SER A 22 9.69 68.92 13.46
C SER A 22 10.04 67.60 14.19
N TRP A 23 9.20 67.20 15.16
CA TRP A 23 9.41 65.95 15.90
C TRP A 23 9.09 64.67 15.09
N SER A 24 8.27 64.79 14.03
CA SER A 24 7.86 63.66 13.19
C SER A 24 8.68 63.50 11.91
N LEU A 25 9.62 64.41 11.64
CA LEU A 25 10.48 64.42 10.45
C LEU A 25 11.14 63.08 10.11
N PRO A 26 11.72 62.28 11.07
CA PRO A 26 12.35 61.02 10.71
C PRO A 26 11.38 59.99 10.15
N PHE A 27 10.11 59.95 10.62
CA PHE A 27 9.12 59.02 10.12
C PHE A 27 8.64 59.42 8.71
N PHE A 28 8.41 60.73 8.49
CA PHE A 28 8.00 61.24 7.18
C PHE A 28 9.15 61.22 6.15
N ALA A 29 10.42 61.20 6.57
CA ALA A 29 11.53 60.98 5.67
C ALA A 29 11.50 59.56 5.06
N LEU A 30 11.23 58.54 5.89
CA LEU A 30 11.09 57.15 5.44
C LEU A 30 9.89 57.01 4.47
N GLU A 31 8.74 57.59 4.82
CA GLU A 31 7.55 57.57 3.98
C GLU A 31 7.79 58.28 2.62
N TRP A 32 8.46 59.43 2.61
CA TRP A 32 8.83 60.16 1.41
C TRP A 32 9.77 59.35 0.49
N VAL A 33 10.74 58.62 1.06
CA VAL A 33 11.60 57.73 0.30
C VAL A 33 10.78 56.62 -0.36
N TRP A 34 9.84 56.02 0.39
CA TRP A 34 8.95 54.97 -0.14
C TRP A 34 8.02 55.51 -1.24
N GLU A 35 7.47 56.72 -1.11
CA GLU A 35 6.65 57.34 -2.15
C GLU A 35 7.43 57.56 -3.44
N TRP A 36 8.67 58.05 -3.34
CA TRP A 36 9.54 58.25 -4.49
C TRP A 36 9.97 56.92 -5.13
N LEU A 37 10.29 55.92 -4.32
CA LEU A 37 10.61 54.59 -4.81
C LEU A 37 9.40 54.00 -5.54
N ALA A 38 8.23 54.08 -4.96
CA ALA A 38 6.99 53.61 -5.56
C ALA A 38 6.64 54.35 -6.87
N PHE A 39 6.89 55.67 -6.93
CA PHE A 39 6.72 56.48 -8.13
C PHE A 39 7.71 56.05 -9.25
N LEU A 40 8.98 55.90 -8.93
CA LEU A 40 10.00 55.43 -9.88
C LEU A 40 9.68 54.03 -10.39
N LEU A 41 9.35 53.08 -9.50
CA LEU A 41 8.98 51.71 -9.84
C LEU A 41 7.70 51.66 -10.69
N SER A 42 6.72 52.56 -10.45
CA SER A 42 5.47 52.60 -11.22
C SER A 42 5.68 53.00 -12.69
N ARG A 43 6.78 53.67 -13.01
CA ARG A 43 7.14 54.12 -14.37
C ARG A 43 8.14 53.19 -15.05
N TRP A 44 8.70 52.22 -14.36
CA TRP A 44 9.64 51.27 -14.95
C TRP A 44 8.91 50.16 -15.70
N ALA A 45 9.09 50.13 -17.02
CA ALA A 45 8.56 49.06 -17.87
C ALA A 45 9.03 47.67 -17.42
N PHE A 46 10.21 47.60 -16.79
CA PHE A 46 10.77 46.38 -16.23
C PHE A 46 9.94 45.79 -15.07
N VAL A 47 9.34 46.62 -14.22
CA VAL A 47 8.47 46.16 -13.13
C VAL A 47 7.19 45.52 -13.70
N VAL A 48 6.67 46.06 -14.79
CA VAL A 48 5.53 45.45 -15.51
C VAL A 48 5.91 44.11 -16.09
N LEU A 49 7.11 44.02 -16.66
CA LEU A 49 7.63 42.77 -17.19
C LEU A 49 7.79 41.70 -16.09
N LEU A 50 8.32 42.09 -14.90
CA LEU A 50 8.45 41.18 -13.74
C LEU A 50 7.08 40.69 -13.24
N GLU A 51 6.06 41.52 -13.24
CA GLU A 51 4.69 41.16 -12.83
C GLU A 51 4.11 40.09 -13.79
N TYR A 52 4.30 40.27 -15.12
CA TYR A 52 3.90 39.28 -16.10
C TYR A 52 4.73 38.00 -16.02
N LEU A 53 6.04 38.08 -15.80
CA LEU A 53 6.91 36.93 -15.60
C LEU A 53 6.53 36.16 -14.33
N GLY A 54 6.18 36.86 -13.25
CA GLY A 54 5.67 36.23 -12.02
C GLY A 54 4.38 35.45 -12.25
N SER A 55 3.43 36.04 -12.97
CA SER A 55 2.17 35.37 -13.32
C SER A 55 2.41 34.17 -14.26
N LEU A 56 3.31 34.31 -15.23
CA LEU A 56 3.69 33.24 -16.14
C LEU A 56 4.40 32.10 -15.40
N SER A 57 5.27 32.40 -14.43
CA SER A 57 5.97 31.38 -13.66
C SER A 57 5.02 30.46 -12.87
N ILE A 58 3.90 31.01 -12.37
CA ILE A 58 2.87 30.21 -11.70
C ILE A 58 2.21 29.24 -12.69
N LEU A 59 1.84 29.73 -13.88
CA LEU A 59 1.25 28.87 -14.92
C LEU A 59 2.21 27.78 -15.36
N VAL A 60 3.48 28.11 -15.53
CA VAL A 60 4.55 27.15 -15.88
C VAL A 60 4.73 26.13 -14.74
N ALA A 61 4.75 26.57 -13.49
CA ALA A 61 4.84 25.67 -12.34
C ALA A 61 3.66 24.71 -12.24
N VAL A 62 2.43 25.20 -12.46
CA VAL A 62 1.21 24.38 -12.51
C VAL A 62 1.27 23.38 -13.65
N PHE A 63 1.71 23.81 -14.85
CA PHE A 63 1.88 22.92 -15.99
C PHE A 63 2.88 21.80 -15.69
N PHE A 64 4.06 22.11 -15.15
CA PHE A 64 5.05 21.11 -14.77
C PHE A 64 4.56 20.21 -13.64
N TYR A 65 3.79 20.75 -12.68
CA TYR A 65 3.19 19.94 -11.60
C TYR A 65 2.30 18.83 -12.15
N PHE A 66 1.45 19.13 -13.13
CA PHE A 66 0.59 18.11 -13.75
C PHE A 66 1.36 17.21 -14.72
N HIS A 67 2.31 17.76 -15.48
CA HIS A 67 3.12 16.99 -16.43
C HIS A 67 4.03 15.97 -15.72
N ASP A 68 4.50 16.26 -14.52
CA ASP A 68 5.39 15.39 -13.74
C ASP A 68 4.64 14.38 -12.85
N SER A 69 3.31 14.34 -12.90
CA SER A 69 2.50 13.44 -12.08
C SER A 69 2.84 11.96 -12.31
N ASP A 70 3.01 11.55 -13.56
CA ASP A 70 3.34 10.16 -13.93
C ASP A 70 4.72 9.73 -13.42
N ASN A 71 5.68 10.64 -13.41
CA ASN A 71 7.03 10.36 -12.89
C ASN A 71 7.00 10.16 -11.38
N ARG A 72 6.17 10.92 -10.66
CA ARG A 72 6.00 10.75 -9.20
C ARG A 72 5.39 9.40 -8.84
N VAL A 73 4.40 8.92 -9.61
CA VAL A 73 3.82 7.58 -9.41
C VAL A 73 4.87 6.50 -9.63
N LYS A 74 5.61 6.55 -10.76
CA LYS A 74 6.69 5.61 -11.04
C LYS A 74 7.77 5.60 -9.97
N GLN A 75 8.13 6.78 -9.44
CA GLN A 75 9.13 6.90 -8.38
C GLN A 75 8.64 6.27 -7.07
N ARG A 76 7.36 6.45 -6.69
CA ARG A 76 6.76 5.78 -5.54
C ARG A 76 6.77 4.26 -5.70
N HIS A 77 6.35 3.75 -6.85
CA HIS A 77 6.41 2.30 -7.13
C HIS A 77 7.84 1.76 -7.05
N TYR A 78 8.81 2.50 -7.58
CA TYR A 78 10.22 2.10 -7.48
C TYR A 78 10.68 2.04 -6.00
N GLN A 79 10.32 3.03 -5.19
CA GLN A 79 10.62 3.04 -3.76
C GLN A 79 9.93 1.87 -3.03
N ALA A 80 8.66 1.59 -3.33
CA ALA A 80 7.95 0.46 -2.77
C ALA A 80 8.63 -0.88 -3.10
N TRP A 81 8.99 -1.10 -4.36
CA TRP A 81 9.76 -2.28 -4.76
C TRP A 81 11.13 -2.36 -4.08
N GLN A 82 11.80 -1.24 -3.91
CA GLN A 82 13.08 -1.18 -3.19
C GLN A 82 12.93 -1.63 -1.74
N VAL A 83 11.86 -1.19 -1.04
CA VAL A 83 11.56 -1.61 0.34
C VAL A 83 11.32 -3.12 0.39
N ILE A 84 10.50 -3.67 -0.51
CA ILE A 84 10.22 -5.10 -0.56
C ILE A 84 11.52 -5.90 -0.77
N ASN A 85 12.31 -5.55 -1.79
CA ASN A 85 13.50 -6.30 -2.17
C ASN A 85 14.65 -6.19 -1.15
N THR A 86 14.84 -5.04 -0.51
CA THR A 86 15.92 -4.88 0.48
C THR A 86 15.63 -5.55 1.82
N ALA A 87 14.36 -5.83 2.10
CA ALA A 87 13.92 -6.52 3.30
C ALA A 87 13.79 -8.05 3.12
N GLN A 88 14.08 -8.56 1.92
CA GLN A 88 13.99 -9.98 1.59
C GLN A 88 14.84 -10.84 2.56
N GLY A 89 14.28 -11.94 3.05
CA GLY A 89 14.95 -12.83 4.01
C GLY A 89 15.24 -12.23 5.39
N LYS A 90 14.76 -11.02 5.69
CA LYS A 90 14.88 -10.39 7.00
C LYS A 90 13.55 -10.41 7.72
N GLY A 91 13.54 -10.82 8.99
CA GLY A 91 12.36 -10.73 9.84
C GLY A 91 11.90 -9.28 10.04
N GLY A 92 10.61 -9.08 10.32
CA GLY A 92 9.97 -7.79 10.53
C GLY A 92 9.19 -7.28 9.32
N SER A 93 8.34 -6.27 9.52
CA SER A 93 7.56 -5.66 8.43
C SER A 93 8.42 -4.72 7.58
N GLY A 94 9.31 -3.93 8.22
CA GLY A 94 10.25 -3.03 7.52
C GLY A 94 9.62 -2.09 6.51
N GLY A 95 8.32 -1.75 6.65
CA GLY A 95 7.55 -0.97 5.67
C GLY A 95 7.00 -1.81 4.51
N ARG A 96 7.14 -3.16 4.55
CA ARG A 96 6.65 -4.05 3.48
C ARG A 96 5.13 -4.05 3.37
N ILE A 97 4.41 -3.93 4.49
CA ILE A 97 2.94 -3.87 4.49
C ILE A 97 2.48 -2.69 3.65
N GLU A 98 2.99 -1.50 3.96
CA GLU A 98 2.65 -0.26 3.27
C GLU A 98 3.03 -0.32 1.79
N ALA A 99 4.22 -0.82 1.49
CA ALA A 99 4.72 -0.95 0.12
C ALA A 99 3.87 -1.92 -0.73
N LEU A 100 3.53 -3.09 -0.17
CA LEU A 100 2.67 -4.07 -0.85
C LEU A 100 1.26 -3.51 -1.08
N GLN A 101 0.69 -2.85 -0.08
CA GLN A 101 -0.64 -2.26 -0.18
C GLN A 101 -0.68 -1.08 -1.16
N GLU A 102 0.36 -0.23 -1.19
CA GLU A 102 0.47 0.85 -2.17
C GLU A 102 0.49 0.30 -3.60
N LEU A 103 1.38 -0.66 -3.88
CA LEU A 103 1.46 -1.29 -5.20
C LEU A 103 0.14 -1.96 -5.59
N ASN A 104 -0.50 -2.68 -4.65
CA ASN A 104 -1.78 -3.34 -4.90
C ASN A 104 -2.90 -2.33 -5.18
N ASN A 105 -2.99 -1.25 -4.41
CA ASN A 105 -4.00 -0.19 -4.58
C ASN A 105 -3.85 0.52 -5.94
N ASP A 106 -2.63 0.69 -6.40
CA ASP A 106 -2.32 1.26 -7.72
C ASP A 106 -2.46 0.22 -8.86
N GLY A 107 -2.89 -1.02 -8.55
CA GLY A 107 -3.12 -2.09 -9.52
C GLY A 107 -1.84 -2.69 -10.11
N VAL A 108 -0.69 -2.48 -9.47
CA VAL A 108 0.60 -3.03 -9.91
C VAL A 108 0.61 -4.53 -9.64
N PRO A 109 0.90 -5.40 -10.63
CA PRO A 109 0.99 -6.83 -10.40
C PRO A 109 2.15 -7.19 -9.48
N LEU A 110 1.86 -8.00 -8.45
CA LEU A 110 2.83 -8.51 -7.49
C LEU A 110 3.30 -9.94 -7.84
N VAL A 111 3.32 -10.26 -9.12
CA VAL A 111 3.68 -11.60 -9.64
C VAL A 111 5.12 -11.93 -9.27
N GLY A 112 5.34 -13.08 -8.64
CA GLY A 112 6.66 -13.55 -8.23
C GLY A 112 7.30 -12.73 -7.11
N VAL A 113 6.51 -11.91 -6.38
CA VAL A 113 7.05 -11.18 -5.22
C VAL A 113 7.53 -12.17 -4.15
N ASP A 114 8.70 -11.91 -3.59
CA ASP A 114 9.25 -12.66 -2.45
C ASP A 114 9.14 -11.83 -1.18
N VAL A 115 8.30 -12.30 -0.27
CA VAL A 115 8.10 -11.74 1.07
C VAL A 115 8.31 -12.80 2.15
N SER A 116 9.06 -13.84 1.82
CA SER A 116 9.34 -14.97 2.73
C SER A 116 9.82 -14.48 4.10
N SER A 117 9.35 -15.16 5.16
CA SER A 117 9.65 -14.86 6.56
C SER A 117 9.28 -13.44 7.02
N ALA A 118 8.44 -12.71 6.27
CA ALA A 118 8.01 -11.37 6.63
C ALA A 118 6.95 -11.36 7.73
N PHE A 119 6.90 -10.27 8.52
CA PHE A 119 5.77 -9.98 9.39
C PHE A 119 4.78 -9.08 8.64
N LEU A 120 3.68 -9.68 8.18
CA LEU A 120 2.64 -9.03 7.36
C LEU A 120 1.26 -9.10 8.04
N GLN A 121 1.24 -9.20 9.37
CA GLN A 121 -0.02 -9.28 10.12
C GLN A 121 -0.93 -8.10 9.77
N GLY A 122 -2.18 -8.42 9.42
CA GLY A 122 -3.20 -7.44 9.03
C GLY A 122 -2.97 -6.79 7.66
N VAL A 123 -2.13 -7.36 6.78
CA VAL A 123 -1.95 -6.82 5.43
C VAL A 123 -3.23 -6.93 4.60
N HIS A 124 -3.54 -5.90 3.82
CA HIS A 124 -4.68 -5.86 2.90
C HIS A 124 -4.21 -6.01 1.45
N LEU A 125 -4.34 -7.22 0.91
CA LEU A 125 -3.98 -7.59 -0.45
C LEU A 125 -5.18 -8.15 -1.23
N GLY A 126 -6.37 -7.64 -0.94
CA GLY A 126 -7.58 -7.99 -1.67
C GLY A 126 -7.43 -7.70 -3.16
N LYS A 127 -7.83 -8.65 -4.02
CA LYS A 127 -7.71 -8.61 -5.50
C LYS A 127 -6.26 -8.53 -6.01
N ALA A 128 -5.26 -8.71 -5.17
CA ALA A 128 -3.85 -8.69 -5.58
C ALA A 128 -3.53 -9.81 -6.57
N ARG A 129 -2.66 -9.51 -7.53
CA ARG A 129 -2.12 -10.49 -8.47
C ARG A 129 -0.79 -11.02 -7.93
N LEU A 130 -0.87 -12.13 -7.19
CA LEU A 130 0.23 -12.76 -6.44
C LEU A 130 0.67 -14.10 -7.05
N LEU A 131 0.44 -14.28 -8.34
CA LEU A 131 0.80 -15.50 -9.05
C LEU A 131 2.29 -15.84 -8.82
N ARG A 132 2.59 -17.07 -8.42
CA ARG A 132 3.96 -17.59 -8.18
C ARG A 132 4.76 -16.77 -7.17
N SER A 133 4.10 -16.12 -6.22
CA SER A 133 4.76 -15.37 -5.16
C SER A 133 5.28 -16.30 -4.06
N ASP A 134 6.27 -15.83 -3.31
CA ASP A 134 6.82 -16.53 -2.15
C ASP A 134 6.37 -15.83 -0.86
N PHE A 135 5.46 -16.48 -0.14
CA PHE A 135 4.97 -16.14 1.19
C PHE A 135 5.37 -17.20 2.22
N SER A 136 6.41 -17.99 1.94
CA SER A 136 6.85 -19.03 2.84
C SER A 136 7.25 -18.48 4.21
N ALA A 137 6.86 -19.17 5.27
CA ALA A 137 7.12 -18.80 6.65
C ALA A 137 6.69 -17.37 7.04
N VAL A 138 5.78 -16.75 6.30
CA VAL A 138 5.26 -15.40 6.59
C VAL A 138 4.34 -15.45 7.81
N ASP A 139 4.34 -14.39 8.62
CA ASP A 139 3.26 -14.13 9.59
C ASP A 139 2.26 -13.14 9.00
N ALA A 140 1.17 -13.65 8.46
CA ALA A 140 0.10 -12.88 7.84
C ALA A 140 -1.26 -13.12 8.53
N ARG A 141 -1.25 -13.24 9.86
CA ARG A 141 -2.49 -13.39 10.64
C ARG A 141 -3.43 -12.20 10.45
N ASN A 142 -4.74 -12.45 10.48
CA ASN A 142 -5.79 -11.42 10.35
C ASN A 142 -5.68 -10.60 9.06
N SER A 143 -5.16 -11.16 7.98
CA SER A 143 -4.91 -10.48 6.72
C SER A 143 -6.04 -10.69 5.72
N ASP A 144 -6.15 -9.77 4.76
CA ASP A 144 -7.18 -9.82 3.71
C ASP A 144 -6.57 -10.14 2.35
N PHE A 145 -6.88 -11.34 1.84
CA PHE A 145 -6.55 -11.82 0.50
C PHE A 145 -7.80 -12.11 -0.36
N LYS A 146 -8.93 -11.44 -0.05
CA LYS A 146 -10.18 -11.65 -0.78
C LYS A 146 -10.01 -11.40 -2.27
N ASN A 147 -10.48 -12.35 -3.08
CA ASN A 147 -10.37 -12.31 -4.54
C ASN A 147 -8.91 -12.23 -5.06
N ALA A 148 -7.91 -12.49 -4.24
CA ALA A 148 -6.51 -12.48 -4.69
C ALA A 148 -6.20 -13.70 -5.56
N ASP A 149 -5.28 -13.54 -6.49
CA ASP A 149 -4.74 -14.60 -7.33
C ASP A 149 -3.38 -15.06 -6.78
N LEU A 150 -3.39 -16.17 -6.04
CA LEU A 150 -2.24 -16.81 -5.41
C LEU A 150 -1.89 -18.15 -6.10
N GLN A 151 -2.24 -18.31 -7.38
CA GLN A 151 -1.95 -19.54 -8.10
C GLN A 151 -0.46 -19.84 -8.12
N ASP A 152 -0.13 -21.13 -7.93
CA ASP A 152 1.24 -21.65 -7.92
C ASP A 152 2.18 -20.94 -6.91
N SER A 153 1.64 -20.24 -5.91
CA SER A 153 2.43 -19.56 -4.89
C SER A 153 2.93 -20.50 -3.81
N ASP A 154 4.05 -20.14 -3.21
CA ASP A 154 4.62 -20.84 -2.08
C ASP A 154 4.16 -20.20 -0.77
N LEU A 155 3.34 -20.92 -0.01
CA LEU A 155 2.76 -20.49 1.26
C LEU A 155 3.12 -21.48 2.39
N HIS A 156 4.14 -22.32 2.17
CA HIS A 156 4.49 -23.37 3.13
C HIS A 156 4.93 -22.77 4.47
N THR A 157 4.56 -23.38 5.56
CA THR A 157 4.87 -22.96 6.93
C THR A 157 4.39 -21.55 7.30
N ALA A 158 3.61 -20.89 6.45
CA ALA A 158 3.08 -19.56 6.73
C ALA A 158 1.95 -19.58 7.77
N ASN A 159 1.83 -18.49 8.51
CA ASN A 159 0.76 -18.31 9.48
C ASN A 159 -0.32 -17.37 8.92
N PHE A 160 -1.47 -17.95 8.58
CA PHE A 160 -2.65 -17.26 8.06
C PHE A 160 -3.87 -17.38 8.98
N ARG A 161 -3.64 -17.54 10.30
CA ARG A 161 -4.74 -17.63 11.25
C ARG A 161 -5.70 -16.45 11.08
N GLU A 162 -7.01 -16.77 11.06
CA GLU A 162 -8.08 -15.78 10.97
C GLU A 162 -7.99 -14.85 9.76
N SER A 163 -7.24 -15.23 8.71
CA SER A 163 -7.15 -14.47 7.47
C SER A 163 -8.28 -14.81 6.51
N SER A 164 -8.61 -13.89 5.60
CA SER A 164 -9.65 -14.12 4.61
C SER A 164 -9.07 -14.36 3.21
N PHE A 165 -9.38 -15.54 2.67
CA PHE A 165 -9.15 -15.95 1.29
C PHE A 165 -10.45 -16.07 0.49
N HIS A 166 -11.51 -15.42 0.97
CA HIS A 166 -12.82 -15.49 0.30
C HIS A 166 -12.71 -15.20 -1.20
N LYS A 167 -13.14 -16.14 -2.04
CA LYS A 167 -13.03 -16.08 -3.51
C LYS A 167 -11.62 -15.95 -4.06
N ALA A 168 -10.59 -16.23 -3.29
CA ALA A 168 -9.22 -16.26 -3.80
C ALA A 168 -8.97 -17.51 -4.66
N SER A 169 -7.95 -17.44 -5.52
CA SER A 169 -7.41 -18.62 -6.20
C SER A 169 -6.14 -19.08 -5.53
N LEU A 170 -6.16 -20.25 -4.93
CA LEU A 170 -5.03 -20.98 -4.37
C LEU A 170 -4.70 -22.22 -5.23
N ALA A 171 -5.10 -22.20 -6.50
CA ALA A 171 -4.87 -23.33 -7.39
C ALA A 171 -3.37 -23.59 -7.56
N GLY A 172 -2.95 -24.84 -7.32
CA GLY A 172 -1.54 -25.24 -7.38
C GLY A 172 -0.65 -24.71 -6.23
N ALA A 173 -1.20 -23.92 -5.31
CA ALA A 173 -0.44 -23.34 -4.20
C ALA A 173 0.10 -24.42 -3.23
N ARG A 174 1.26 -24.16 -2.64
CA ARG A 174 1.86 -24.98 -1.58
C ARG A 174 1.48 -24.40 -0.23
N LEU A 175 0.69 -25.12 0.53
CA LEU A 175 0.20 -24.78 1.86
C LEU A 175 0.63 -25.82 2.90
N ASP A 176 1.66 -26.62 2.57
CA ASP A 176 2.15 -27.64 3.49
C ASP A 176 2.69 -26.98 4.77
N ASP A 177 2.33 -27.55 5.92
CA ASP A 177 2.62 -27.02 7.25
C ASP A 177 2.07 -25.59 7.55
N ALA A 178 1.21 -25.03 6.70
CA ALA A 178 0.61 -23.70 6.93
C ALA A 178 -0.43 -23.73 8.06
N ASP A 179 -0.49 -22.66 8.84
CA ASP A 179 -1.52 -22.44 9.86
C ASP A 179 -2.68 -21.61 9.26
N LEU A 180 -3.80 -22.27 9.00
CA LEU A 180 -5.04 -21.71 8.46
C LEU A 180 -6.18 -21.77 9.51
N GLU A 181 -5.85 -21.90 10.81
CA GLU A 181 -6.85 -21.98 11.84
C GLU A 181 -7.79 -20.77 11.81
N GLY A 182 -9.09 -21.03 11.71
CA GLY A 182 -10.12 -20.00 11.63
C GLY A 182 -10.15 -19.19 10.33
N ALA A 183 -9.31 -19.52 9.33
CA ALA A 183 -9.29 -18.79 8.05
C ALA A 183 -10.60 -18.94 7.28
N ASP A 184 -10.98 -17.89 6.54
CA ASP A 184 -12.13 -17.90 5.63
C ASP A 184 -11.67 -18.33 4.22
N LEU A 185 -11.91 -19.58 3.90
CA LEU A 185 -11.66 -20.21 2.60
C LEU A 185 -12.96 -20.38 1.78
N SER A 186 -13.99 -19.61 2.08
CA SER A 186 -15.25 -19.69 1.35
C SER A 186 -15.10 -19.26 -0.11
N ASP A 187 -15.75 -20.00 -1.01
CA ASP A 187 -15.66 -19.81 -2.47
C ASP A 187 -14.23 -19.87 -3.05
N THR A 188 -13.22 -20.33 -2.28
CA THR A 188 -11.81 -20.40 -2.68
C THR A 188 -11.58 -21.57 -3.64
N ASP A 189 -10.70 -21.38 -4.62
CA ASP A 189 -10.21 -22.45 -5.50
C ASP A 189 -8.95 -23.08 -4.91
N LEU A 190 -9.06 -24.35 -4.45
CA LEU A 190 -7.98 -25.16 -3.89
C LEU A 190 -7.48 -26.24 -4.86
N SER A 191 -7.87 -26.18 -6.13
CA SER A 191 -7.52 -27.20 -7.13
C SER A 191 -6.00 -27.33 -7.27
N GLY A 192 -5.48 -28.55 -7.20
CA GLY A 192 -4.03 -28.82 -7.32
C GLY A 192 -3.18 -28.37 -6.14
N SER A 193 -3.75 -27.76 -5.10
CA SER A 193 -2.99 -27.32 -3.93
C SER A 193 -2.46 -28.49 -3.09
N VAL A 194 -1.42 -28.24 -2.30
CA VAL A 194 -0.84 -29.15 -1.31
C VAL A 194 -1.10 -28.60 0.07
N LEU A 195 -1.82 -29.35 0.90
CA LEU A 195 -2.24 -28.99 2.25
C LEU A 195 -1.67 -29.96 3.31
N ASP A 196 -0.57 -30.64 3.01
CA ASP A 196 0.00 -31.63 3.92
C ASP A 196 0.39 -31.00 5.26
N ASN A 197 -0.03 -31.60 6.37
CA ASN A 197 0.21 -31.11 7.73
C ASN A 197 -0.32 -29.69 8.00
N SER A 198 -1.17 -29.11 7.17
CA SER A 198 -1.75 -27.79 7.42
C SER A 198 -2.77 -27.82 8.56
N ASP A 199 -2.91 -26.71 9.26
CA ASP A 199 -3.94 -26.53 10.29
C ASP A 199 -5.17 -25.85 9.70
N LEU A 200 -6.22 -26.62 9.45
CA LEU A 200 -7.51 -26.13 8.95
C LEU A 200 -8.57 -26.08 10.05
N ARG A 201 -8.19 -26.20 11.32
CA ARG A 201 -9.17 -26.17 12.40
C ARG A 201 -10.01 -24.90 12.35
N PHE A 202 -11.33 -25.08 12.47
CA PHE A 202 -12.30 -23.99 12.45
C PHE A 202 -12.31 -23.13 11.18
N ALA A 203 -11.57 -23.49 10.13
CA ALA A 203 -11.62 -22.81 8.84
C ALA A 203 -13.01 -22.92 8.21
N VAL A 204 -13.42 -21.89 7.46
CA VAL A 204 -14.69 -21.86 6.73
C VAL A 204 -14.46 -22.31 5.30
N LEU A 205 -15.12 -23.40 4.85
CA LEU A 205 -14.93 -23.99 3.52
C LEU A 205 -16.19 -23.90 2.63
N THR A 206 -17.12 -23.01 2.93
CA THR A 206 -18.36 -22.86 2.14
C THR A 206 -18.04 -22.74 0.65
N ASN A 207 -18.63 -23.62 -0.19
CA ASN A 207 -18.51 -23.61 -1.65
C ASN A 207 -17.04 -23.66 -2.17
N SER A 208 -16.05 -24.02 -1.37
CA SER A 208 -14.67 -24.15 -1.86
C SER A 208 -14.56 -25.26 -2.91
N LYS A 209 -13.67 -25.07 -3.90
CA LYS A 209 -13.34 -26.10 -4.89
C LYS A 209 -12.22 -26.96 -4.33
N TRP A 210 -12.54 -28.13 -3.84
CA TRP A 210 -11.64 -29.02 -3.10
C TRP A 210 -11.35 -30.35 -3.81
N ARG A 211 -12.16 -30.76 -4.79
CA ARG A 211 -12.11 -32.12 -5.34
C ARG A 211 -10.78 -32.47 -5.99
N ASP A 212 -10.07 -31.48 -6.50
CA ASP A 212 -8.79 -31.62 -7.17
C ASP A 212 -7.59 -31.23 -6.28
N ILE A 213 -7.78 -31.17 -4.96
CA ILE A 213 -6.65 -30.99 -4.01
C ILE A 213 -5.66 -32.13 -4.23
N ARG A 214 -4.38 -31.79 -4.39
CA ARG A 214 -3.31 -32.76 -4.71
C ARG A 214 -2.96 -33.63 -3.51
N SER A 215 -2.87 -33.06 -2.31
CA SER A 215 -2.56 -33.76 -1.08
C SER A 215 -3.09 -33.01 0.15
N ILE A 216 -3.53 -33.77 1.17
CA ILE A 216 -4.04 -33.26 2.45
C ILE A 216 -3.59 -34.14 3.62
N LYS A 217 -2.49 -34.87 3.47
CA LYS A 217 -2.00 -35.85 4.46
C LYS A 217 -1.59 -35.16 5.75
N GLY A 218 -2.08 -35.65 6.88
CA GLY A 218 -1.76 -35.07 8.19
C GLY A 218 -2.37 -33.71 8.47
N ALA A 219 -3.13 -33.13 7.53
CA ALA A 219 -3.84 -31.88 7.78
C ALA A 219 -4.90 -32.06 8.86
N ASN A 220 -5.05 -31.05 9.73
CA ASN A 220 -6.04 -31.10 10.80
C ASN A 220 -7.32 -30.37 10.39
N VAL A 221 -8.38 -31.13 10.15
CA VAL A 221 -9.70 -30.63 9.73
C VAL A 221 -10.73 -30.59 10.86
N TYR A 222 -10.27 -30.57 12.13
CA TYR A 222 -11.15 -30.54 13.29
C TYR A 222 -11.98 -29.25 13.31
N GLY A 223 -13.29 -29.38 13.45
CA GLY A 223 -14.19 -28.22 13.60
C GLY A 223 -14.30 -27.33 12.36
N VAL A 224 -13.89 -27.79 11.18
CA VAL A 224 -14.10 -27.08 9.91
C VAL A 224 -15.58 -26.70 9.79
N ARG A 225 -15.83 -25.43 9.44
CA ARG A 225 -17.17 -24.85 9.35
C ARG A 225 -17.69 -24.94 7.92
N THR A 226 -18.96 -25.28 7.80
CA THR A 226 -19.69 -25.34 6.51
C THR A 226 -18.89 -26.03 5.39
N PRO A 227 -18.31 -27.23 5.63
CA PRO A 227 -17.59 -27.95 4.61
C PRO A 227 -18.53 -28.33 3.46
N PRO A 228 -18.07 -28.29 2.20
CA PRO A 228 -18.86 -28.81 1.07
C PRO A 228 -19.17 -30.30 1.25
N GLU A 229 -20.27 -30.75 0.64
CA GLU A 229 -20.70 -32.15 0.72
C GLU A 229 -19.60 -33.11 0.29
N GLY A 230 -19.32 -34.11 1.14
CA GLY A 230 -18.31 -35.14 0.91
C GLY A 230 -16.87 -34.74 1.24
N PHE A 231 -16.59 -33.48 1.57
CA PHE A 231 -15.24 -33.01 1.86
C PHE A 231 -14.60 -33.74 3.05
N LEU A 232 -15.26 -33.78 4.20
CA LEU A 232 -14.69 -34.38 5.42
C LEU A 232 -14.41 -35.87 5.27
N GLU A 233 -15.32 -36.59 4.60
CA GLU A 233 -15.15 -38.00 4.32
C GLU A 233 -13.94 -38.24 3.40
N TRP A 234 -13.86 -37.50 2.30
CA TRP A 234 -12.75 -37.56 1.37
C TRP A 234 -11.43 -37.17 2.05
N ALA A 235 -11.39 -36.07 2.83
CA ALA A 235 -10.19 -35.61 3.51
C ALA A 235 -9.63 -36.68 4.47
N THR A 236 -10.52 -37.30 5.27
CA THR A 236 -10.15 -38.36 6.19
C THR A 236 -9.63 -39.59 5.45
N GLN A 237 -10.26 -39.97 4.34
CA GLN A 237 -9.78 -41.10 3.50
C GLN A 237 -8.44 -40.81 2.85
N ASN A 238 -8.08 -39.53 2.62
CA ASN A 238 -6.81 -39.08 2.07
C ASN A 238 -5.78 -38.67 3.13
N GLY A 239 -6.00 -39.07 4.39
CA GLY A 239 -5.00 -38.97 5.47
C GLY A 239 -5.10 -37.68 6.30
N ALA A 240 -6.13 -36.88 6.16
CA ALA A 240 -6.41 -35.80 7.10
C ALA A 240 -6.89 -36.36 8.44
N ILE A 241 -6.69 -35.61 9.50
CA ILE A 241 -6.98 -36.00 10.88
C ILE A 241 -7.93 -34.98 11.52
N GLN A 242 -8.59 -35.36 12.60
CA GLN A 242 -9.48 -34.48 13.37
C GLN A 242 -9.08 -34.49 14.84
N MET A 243 -8.20 -33.56 15.23
CA MET A 243 -7.69 -33.45 16.58
C MET A 243 -7.88 -32.04 17.14
N LYS A 244 -8.49 -31.93 18.32
CA LYS A 244 -8.76 -30.65 18.96
C LYS A 244 -7.51 -30.03 19.55
N ALA A 245 -6.65 -30.83 20.19
CA ALA A 245 -5.48 -30.35 20.93
C ALA A 245 -4.23 -30.33 20.07
N ASP A 246 -3.43 -29.26 20.17
CA ASP A 246 -2.17 -29.11 19.43
C ASP A 246 -1.14 -30.19 19.78
N ILE A 247 -1.07 -30.60 21.06
CA ILE A 247 -0.13 -31.62 21.53
C ILE A 247 -0.39 -32.97 20.85
N ASP A 248 -1.67 -33.34 20.75
CA ASP A 248 -2.07 -34.61 20.14
C ASP A 248 -1.78 -34.61 18.65
N TRP A 249 -2.04 -33.48 17.99
CA TRP A 249 -1.79 -33.28 16.56
C TRP A 249 -0.28 -33.30 16.24
N ALA A 250 0.53 -32.56 17.03
CA ALA A 250 1.99 -32.56 16.85
C ALA A 250 2.59 -33.96 16.99
N ALA A 251 2.03 -34.79 17.87
CA ALA A 251 2.46 -36.19 18.05
C ALA A 251 2.00 -37.08 16.89
N ALA A 252 0.89 -36.78 16.24
CA ALA A 252 0.30 -37.56 15.15
C ALA A 252 0.87 -37.20 13.76
N ARG A 253 1.57 -36.07 13.62
CA ARG A 253 2.19 -35.68 12.35
C ARG A 253 3.22 -36.75 11.91
N PRO A 254 3.23 -37.11 10.63
CA PRO A 254 4.31 -37.97 10.11
C PRO A 254 5.65 -37.26 10.33
N LYS A 255 6.58 -37.95 10.99
CA LYS A 255 7.96 -37.46 11.12
C LYS A 255 8.58 -37.42 9.72
N ARG A 256 9.10 -36.26 9.32
CA ARG A 256 9.86 -36.08 8.07
C ARG A 256 11.15 -36.87 8.08
#